data_881ced6687e637e3515ef6613b3369f1
#
_entry.id   881ced6687e637e3515ef6613b3369f1
#
_cell.length_a   1.000
_cell.length_b   1.000
_cell.length_c   1.000
_cell.angle_alpha   90.00
_cell.angle_beta   90.00
_cell.angle_gamma   90.00
#
_symmetry.space_group_name_H-M   'P 1'
#
loop_
_entity.id
_entity.type
_entity.pdbx_description
1 polymer ?
#
loop_
_entity_poly.entity_id
_entity_poly.type
_entity_poly.pdbx_seq_one_letter_code
_entity_poly.pdbx_strand_id
1 'polypeptide(L)'
;MRHRHDGAHDAGFRQTANIVIPFAAEFGHGAAMESNMNITIRKADERGHADHGWLNSHHTFSFADYHDPAHMGFRTLRVINDDRIAPGMGFGTHPHRDMEIFSYVLSGELAHKDSLGNGRTLRPGQIQLMSAGRGVTHSEFNPSRTDAGHLLQIWIQPRQRGLEPGYTEWHPQPEHDTAAKVLVISPDGRDGSATIHQDADIYRIRLAPGESVTHELRGGRGAWLQIAGGELDLNGARLTTGDGASTESAGVLILTASKPTEAILFDLA
;
A
#
# COMPACT_ATOMS: atom_id res chain seq x y z
N MET A 1 -47.14 -33.93 13.87
CA MET A 1 -45.79 -34.54 14.01
C MET A 1 -44.75 -33.48 13.74
N ARG A 2 -43.93 -33.22 14.75
CA ARG A 2 -42.93 -32.16 14.76
C ARG A 2 -41.64 -32.71 14.15
N HIS A 3 -40.95 -31.98 13.27
CA HIS A 3 -39.51 -32.08 13.09
C HIS A 3 -38.91 -30.70 12.99
N ARG A 4 -38.14 -30.37 14.03
CA ARG A 4 -37.18 -29.26 14.08
C ARG A 4 -35.93 -29.72 13.35
N HIS A 5 -35.35 -28.84 12.52
CA HIS A 5 -33.96 -28.92 12.13
C HIS A 5 -33.24 -27.67 12.67
N ASP A 6 -32.47 -27.92 13.73
CA ASP A 6 -31.44 -26.99 14.21
C ASP A 6 -30.23 -27.13 13.27
N GLY A 7 -29.93 -26.07 12.55
CA GLY A 7 -28.69 -25.91 11.81
C GLY A 7 -27.77 -24.94 12.55
N ALA A 8 -26.83 -25.47 13.32
CA ALA A 8 -25.77 -24.70 13.94
C ALA A 8 -24.80 -24.24 12.84
N HIS A 9 -24.71 -22.94 12.61
CA HIS A 9 -23.63 -22.35 11.83
C HIS A 9 -22.40 -22.25 12.73
N ASP A 10 -21.45 -23.13 12.47
CA ASP A 10 -20.10 -23.10 13.04
C ASP A 10 -19.32 -21.95 12.36
N ALA A 11 -19.23 -20.82 13.04
CA ALA A 11 -18.40 -19.70 12.64
C ALA A 11 -16.95 -20.03 13.01
N GLY A 12 -16.25 -20.75 12.14
CA GLY A 12 -14.84 -20.99 12.27
C GLY A 12 -14.04 -19.69 12.26
N PHE A 13 -13.62 -19.24 13.43
CA PHE A 13 -12.62 -18.19 13.60
C PHE A 13 -11.32 -18.66 12.94
N ARG A 14 -11.01 -18.13 11.77
CA ARG A 14 -9.69 -18.29 11.16
C ARG A 14 -8.70 -17.43 11.94
N GLN A 15 -7.80 -18.07 12.66
CA GLN A 15 -6.68 -17.43 13.32
C GLN A 15 -5.72 -16.87 12.26
N THR A 16 -5.52 -15.54 12.24
CA THR A 16 -4.41 -14.92 11.50
C THR A 16 -3.11 -15.54 12.00
N ALA A 17 -2.34 -16.11 11.09
CA ALA A 17 -1.06 -16.73 11.43
C ALA A 17 -0.05 -15.64 11.81
N ASN A 18 0.20 -15.48 13.10
CA ASN A 18 1.33 -14.70 13.60
C ASN A 18 2.57 -15.58 13.49
N ILE A 19 3.46 -15.27 12.54
CA ILE A 19 4.73 -15.98 12.39
C ILE A 19 5.78 -15.23 13.20
N VAL A 20 6.26 -15.83 14.26
CA VAL A 20 7.42 -15.36 15.03
C VAL A 20 8.66 -16.04 14.45
N ILE A 21 9.51 -15.31 13.76
CA ILE A 21 10.71 -15.85 13.11
C ILE A 21 11.94 -15.39 13.90
N PRO A 22 12.76 -16.31 14.44
CA PRO A 22 14.05 -15.94 15.02
C PRO A 22 15.07 -15.68 13.90
N PHE A 23 15.70 -14.53 13.92
CA PHE A 23 16.75 -14.14 12.98
C PHE A 23 18.11 -14.11 13.70
N ALA A 24 19.06 -14.91 13.21
CA ALA A 24 20.46 -14.85 13.63
C ALA A 24 21.29 -14.13 12.54
N ALA A 25 21.69 -12.90 12.81
CA ALA A 25 22.67 -12.20 11.97
C ALA A 25 24.06 -12.35 12.61
N GLU A 26 24.94 -13.12 11.98
CA GLU A 26 26.36 -13.16 12.36
C GLU A 26 27.08 -11.90 11.89
N PHE A 27 27.12 -10.86 12.73
CA PHE A 27 28.11 -9.80 12.68
C PHE A 27 28.99 -9.88 13.93
N GLY A 28 30.31 -9.93 13.72
CA GLY A 28 31.35 -10.25 14.67
C GLY A 28 31.20 -9.68 16.09
N HIS A 29 31.34 -10.57 17.08
CA HIS A 29 31.56 -10.36 18.51
C HIS A 29 30.96 -9.12 19.17
N GLY A 30 29.67 -9.13 19.31
CA GLY A 30 28.87 -8.26 20.19
C GLY A 30 27.47 -8.83 20.25
N ALA A 31 26.96 -9.09 21.44
CA ALA A 31 25.73 -9.80 21.76
C ALA A 31 24.66 -9.79 20.66
N ALA A 32 24.36 -10.94 20.08
CA ALA A 32 23.25 -11.13 19.13
C ALA A 32 21.95 -10.76 19.85
N MET A 33 21.41 -9.58 19.55
CA MET A 33 20.02 -9.25 19.89
C MET A 33 19.14 -10.01 18.88
N GLU A 34 18.64 -11.18 19.26
CA GLU A 34 17.52 -11.82 18.58
C GLU A 34 16.30 -10.90 18.72
N SER A 35 16.12 -9.99 17.79
CA SER A 35 14.89 -9.23 17.70
C SER A 35 13.82 -10.10 17.01
N ASN A 36 13.05 -10.84 17.81
CA ASN A 36 11.85 -11.50 17.33
C ASN A 36 10.83 -10.44 16.88
N MET A 37 10.90 -10.01 15.61
CA MET A 37 9.88 -9.14 15.03
C MET A 37 8.60 -9.94 14.83
N ASN A 38 7.51 -9.46 15.41
CA ASN A 38 6.20 -10.03 15.14
C ASN A 38 5.69 -9.50 13.80
N ILE A 39 5.68 -10.33 12.75
CA ILE A 39 5.20 -9.99 11.41
C ILE A 39 3.85 -10.64 11.18
N THR A 40 2.83 -9.84 10.89
CA THR A 40 1.50 -10.31 10.49
C THR A 40 1.37 -10.19 8.97
N ILE A 41 0.98 -11.30 8.32
CA ILE A 41 0.85 -11.37 6.85
C ILE A 41 -0.63 -11.32 6.47
N ARG A 42 -0.94 -10.47 5.50
CA ARG A 42 -2.21 -10.42 4.78
C ARG A 42 -2.00 -11.05 3.40
N LYS A 43 -2.52 -12.25 3.18
CA LYS A 43 -2.34 -12.95 1.90
C LYS A 43 -3.19 -12.32 0.79
N ALA A 44 -2.65 -12.37 -0.43
CA ALA A 44 -3.30 -11.79 -1.61
C ALA A 44 -4.68 -12.41 -1.89
N ASP A 45 -4.82 -13.71 -1.70
CA ASP A 45 -6.07 -14.47 -1.91
C ASP A 45 -7.10 -14.31 -0.78
N GLU A 46 -6.71 -13.68 0.34
CA GLU A 46 -7.63 -13.34 1.44
C GLU A 46 -8.23 -11.95 1.31
N ARG A 47 -7.74 -11.12 0.37
CA ARG A 47 -8.24 -9.77 0.13
C ARG A 47 -9.67 -9.79 -0.40
N GLY A 48 -10.42 -8.70 -0.14
CA GLY A 48 -11.70 -8.48 -0.82
C GLY A 48 -11.50 -8.40 -2.33
N HIS A 49 -12.50 -8.87 -3.10
CA HIS A 49 -12.47 -8.80 -4.57
C HIS A 49 -13.78 -8.25 -5.09
N ALA A 50 -13.71 -7.27 -5.97
CA ALA A 50 -14.84 -6.72 -6.70
C ALA A 50 -14.52 -6.71 -8.21
N ASP A 51 -15.47 -7.21 -9.01
CA ASP A 51 -15.39 -7.16 -10.47
C ASP A 51 -16.66 -6.48 -11.01
N HIS A 52 -16.48 -5.29 -11.57
CA HIS A 52 -17.54 -4.49 -12.17
C HIS A 52 -17.49 -4.53 -13.71
N GLY A 53 -16.72 -5.46 -14.30
CA GLY A 53 -16.45 -5.58 -15.72
C GLY A 53 -15.43 -4.56 -16.23
N TRP A 54 -15.58 -3.29 -15.93
CA TRP A 54 -14.62 -2.25 -16.28
C TRP A 54 -13.53 -2.04 -15.23
N LEU A 55 -13.77 -2.44 -13.99
CA LEU A 55 -12.86 -2.37 -12.83
C LEU A 55 -12.77 -3.74 -12.19
N ASN A 56 -11.56 -4.29 -12.12
CA ASN A 56 -11.23 -5.43 -11.29
C ASN A 56 -10.36 -4.95 -10.14
N SER A 57 -10.86 -5.03 -8.91
CA SER A 57 -10.24 -4.44 -7.73
C SER A 57 -10.06 -5.47 -6.62
N HIS A 58 -8.86 -5.49 -5.99
CA HIS A 58 -8.61 -6.27 -4.79
C HIS A 58 -8.37 -5.33 -3.60
N HIS A 59 -9.16 -5.51 -2.54
CA HIS A 59 -9.15 -4.66 -1.37
C HIS A 59 -8.35 -5.28 -0.23
N THR A 60 -7.22 -4.68 0.10
CA THR A 60 -6.39 -5.13 1.24
C THR A 60 -7.10 -4.91 2.58
N PHE A 61 -7.84 -3.80 2.69
CA PHE A 61 -8.68 -3.43 3.83
C PHE A 61 -10.13 -3.28 3.40
N SER A 62 -11.05 -3.20 4.36
CA SER A 62 -12.46 -2.95 4.11
C SER A 62 -12.67 -1.67 3.31
N PHE A 63 -13.36 -1.80 2.18
CA PHE A 63 -13.64 -0.70 1.25
C PHE A 63 -14.94 -0.97 0.49
N ALA A 64 -15.73 0.08 0.24
CA ALA A 64 -17.04 0.00 -0.44
C ALA A 64 -17.93 -1.10 0.17
N ASP A 65 -18.37 -2.07 -0.61
CA ASP A 65 -19.23 -3.17 -0.17
C ASP A 65 -18.44 -4.32 0.51
N TYR A 66 -17.12 -4.32 0.43
CA TYR A 66 -16.29 -5.29 1.14
C TYR A 66 -16.08 -4.87 2.59
N HIS A 67 -16.55 -5.69 3.53
CA HIS A 67 -16.41 -5.44 4.97
C HIS A 67 -15.82 -6.65 5.69
N ASP A 68 -14.62 -6.47 6.24
CA ASP A 68 -13.93 -7.42 7.10
C ASP A 68 -13.48 -6.70 8.37
N PRO A 69 -14.13 -6.94 9.53
CA PRO A 69 -13.80 -6.26 10.78
C PRO A 69 -12.35 -6.47 11.27
N ALA A 70 -11.69 -7.55 10.84
CA ALA A 70 -10.29 -7.82 11.16
C ALA A 70 -9.33 -6.98 10.30
N HIS A 71 -9.81 -6.42 9.18
CA HIS A 71 -8.98 -5.71 8.20
C HIS A 71 -9.61 -4.35 7.84
N MET A 72 -9.70 -3.47 8.84
CA MET A 72 -10.26 -2.11 8.68
C MET A 72 -9.20 -1.07 8.29
N GLY A 73 -7.92 -1.41 8.35
CA GLY A 73 -6.77 -0.55 8.12
C GLY A 73 -5.59 -0.96 8.97
N PHE A 74 -4.49 -0.24 8.85
CA PHE A 74 -3.31 -0.39 9.69
C PHE A 74 -2.81 0.99 10.10
N ARG A 75 -2.91 1.33 11.41
CA ARG A 75 -2.64 2.69 11.90
C ARG A 75 -3.45 3.73 11.12
N THR A 76 -2.78 4.70 10.50
CA THR A 76 -3.43 5.71 9.65
C THR A 76 -3.66 5.27 8.21
N LEU A 77 -3.10 4.16 7.78
CA LEU A 77 -3.31 3.56 6.45
C LEU A 77 -4.69 2.91 6.40
N ARG A 78 -5.58 3.45 5.56
CA ARG A 78 -7.00 3.10 5.53
C ARG A 78 -7.40 2.27 4.33
N VAL A 79 -6.79 2.51 3.18
CA VAL A 79 -7.11 1.82 1.91
C VAL A 79 -5.84 1.47 1.17
N ILE A 80 -5.78 0.25 0.65
CA ILE A 80 -4.94 -0.16 -0.46
C ILE A 80 -5.82 -1.01 -1.38
N ASN A 81 -6.20 -0.44 -2.52
CA ASN A 81 -6.87 -1.15 -3.60
C ASN A 81 -5.87 -1.40 -4.73
N ASP A 82 -5.86 -2.61 -5.23
CA ASP A 82 -5.10 -3.06 -6.38
C ASP A 82 -6.07 -3.11 -7.56
N ASP A 83 -6.05 -2.05 -8.38
CA ASP A 83 -7.08 -1.74 -9.37
C ASP A 83 -6.60 -1.97 -10.79
N ARG A 84 -7.36 -2.75 -11.58
CA ARG A 84 -7.22 -2.85 -13.03
C ARG A 84 -8.41 -2.21 -13.70
N ILE A 85 -8.13 -1.16 -14.49
CA ILE A 85 -9.13 -0.33 -15.16
C ILE A 85 -9.10 -0.61 -16.65
N ALA A 86 -10.25 -1.01 -17.21
CA ALA A 86 -10.40 -1.27 -18.63
C ALA A 86 -10.10 -0.02 -19.50
N PRO A 87 -9.74 -0.18 -20.77
CA PRO A 87 -9.49 0.93 -21.69
C PRO A 87 -10.65 1.92 -21.77
N GLY A 88 -10.36 3.21 -21.66
CA GLY A 88 -11.34 4.30 -21.75
C GLY A 88 -12.30 4.40 -20.57
N MET A 89 -12.15 3.58 -19.55
CA MET A 89 -13.01 3.53 -18.38
C MET A 89 -12.34 4.19 -17.16
N GLY A 90 -13.11 4.41 -16.09
CA GLY A 90 -12.59 5.02 -14.89
C GLY A 90 -13.68 5.49 -13.94
N PHE A 91 -13.26 6.20 -12.91
CA PHE A 91 -14.12 6.76 -11.88
C PHE A 91 -14.61 8.16 -12.30
N GLY A 92 -15.90 8.32 -12.48
CA GLY A 92 -16.54 9.62 -12.71
C GLY A 92 -16.30 10.58 -11.54
N THR A 93 -16.68 11.85 -11.72
CA THR A 93 -16.50 12.87 -10.67
C THR A 93 -17.18 12.45 -9.36
N HIS A 94 -16.41 12.38 -8.29
CA HIS A 94 -16.85 12.01 -6.95
C HIS A 94 -16.10 12.82 -5.88
N PRO A 95 -16.70 13.02 -4.68
CA PRO A 95 -16.12 13.84 -3.63
C PRO A 95 -15.26 13.05 -2.66
N HIS A 96 -14.26 13.74 -2.07
CA HIS A 96 -13.50 13.29 -0.91
C HIS A 96 -13.40 14.40 0.14
N ARG A 97 -13.19 13.99 1.39
CA ARG A 97 -12.95 14.88 2.54
C ARG A 97 -12.05 14.20 3.55
N ASP A 98 -11.15 14.99 4.17
CA ASP A 98 -10.32 14.58 5.30
C ASP A 98 -9.58 13.25 5.04
N MET A 99 -8.94 13.16 3.86
CA MET A 99 -8.18 11.99 3.45
C MET A 99 -7.00 12.43 2.57
N GLU A 100 -5.86 11.80 2.77
CA GLU A 100 -4.70 11.87 1.89
C GLU A 100 -4.79 10.69 0.94
N ILE A 101 -4.93 10.96 -0.35
CA ILE A 101 -5.20 9.95 -1.39
C ILE A 101 -4.09 10.00 -2.41
N PHE A 102 -3.47 8.86 -2.69
CA PHE A 102 -2.50 8.79 -3.76
C PHE A 102 -2.66 7.54 -4.62
N SER A 103 -2.34 7.70 -5.90
CA SER A 103 -2.33 6.64 -6.90
C SER A 103 -0.88 6.36 -7.28
N TYR A 104 -0.50 5.08 -7.25
CA TYR A 104 0.79 4.58 -7.73
C TYR A 104 0.56 3.70 -8.96
N VAL A 105 0.98 4.17 -10.13
CA VAL A 105 0.75 3.47 -11.40
C VAL A 105 1.80 2.37 -11.58
N LEU A 106 1.33 1.13 -11.80
CA LEU A 106 2.15 -0.05 -12.05
C LEU A 106 2.32 -0.32 -13.55
N SER A 107 1.24 -0.18 -14.34
CA SER A 107 1.27 -0.28 -15.78
C SER A 107 0.13 0.51 -16.43
N GLY A 108 0.29 0.86 -17.72
CA GLY A 108 -0.65 1.72 -18.41
C GLY A 108 -0.55 3.17 -17.98
N GLU A 109 -1.66 3.89 -17.98
CA GLU A 109 -1.73 5.31 -17.63
C GLU A 109 -2.98 5.60 -16.79
N LEU A 110 -2.93 6.66 -15.97
CA LEU A 110 -4.06 7.18 -15.21
C LEU A 110 -4.18 8.70 -15.44
N ALA A 111 -5.27 9.12 -16.07
CA ALA A 111 -5.62 10.53 -16.22
C ALA A 111 -6.45 11.00 -15.02
N HIS A 112 -5.99 12.02 -14.32
CA HIS A 112 -6.65 12.66 -13.18
C HIS A 112 -7.13 14.06 -13.54
N LYS A 113 -8.27 14.46 -12.97
CA LYS A 113 -8.77 15.83 -13.01
C LYS A 113 -9.52 16.14 -11.72
N ASP A 114 -9.26 17.30 -11.11
CA ASP A 114 -9.89 17.71 -9.86
C ASP A 114 -10.55 19.11 -9.93
N SER A 115 -11.28 19.45 -8.88
CA SER A 115 -11.96 20.74 -8.71
C SER A 115 -11.01 21.91 -8.35
N LEU A 116 -9.72 21.63 -8.10
CA LEU A 116 -8.68 22.63 -7.86
C LEU A 116 -8.09 23.14 -9.18
N GLY A 117 -8.44 22.51 -10.31
CA GLY A 117 -7.95 22.85 -11.65
C GLY A 117 -6.76 22.01 -12.10
N ASN A 118 -6.35 21.00 -11.33
CA ASN A 118 -5.31 20.09 -11.75
C ASN A 118 -5.86 19.09 -12.78
N GLY A 119 -5.03 18.78 -13.78
CA GLY A 119 -5.30 17.76 -14.78
C GLY A 119 -3.97 17.17 -15.27
N ARG A 120 -3.76 15.90 -15.02
CA ARG A 120 -2.51 15.19 -15.34
C ARG A 120 -2.79 13.77 -15.82
N THR A 121 -1.81 13.22 -16.54
CA THR A 121 -1.74 11.79 -16.86
C THR A 121 -0.49 11.21 -16.25
N LEU A 122 -0.67 10.26 -15.36
CA LEU A 122 0.40 9.54 -14.68
C LEU A 122 0.82 8.32 -15.48
N ARG A 123 2.09 7.98 -15.38
CA ARG A 123 2.74 6.81 -15.98
C ARG A 123 3.34 5.90 -14.93
N PRO A 124 3.77 4.67 -15.30
CA PRO A 124 4.35 3.73 -14.35
C PRO A 124 5.47 4.33 -13.51
N GLY A 125 5.42 4.08 -12.21
CA GLY A 125 6.35 4.59 -11.21
C GLY A 125 6.09 6.02 -10.74
N GLN A 126 5.16 6.76 -11.32
CA GLN A 126 4.76 8.09 -10.86
C GLN A 126 3.69 8.02 -9.78
N ILE A 127 3.67 9.03 -8.92
CA ILE A 127 2.69 9.21 -7.86
C ILE A 127 2.02 10.57 -8.03
N GLN A 128 0.71 10.57 -7.85
CA GLN A 128 -0.10 11.73 -7.58
C GLN A 128 -0.61 11.61 -6.16
N LEU A 129 -0.50 12.68 -5.37
CA LEU A 129 -1.06 12.77 -4.03
C LEU A 129 -2.00 13.96 -3.93
N MET A 130 -3.24 13.70 -3.54
CA MET A 130 -4.30 14.67 -3.31
C MET A 130 -4.64 14.69 -1.82
N SER A 131 -4.49 15.86 -1.19
CA SER A 131 -4.98 16.13 0.15
C SER A 131 -6.42 16.62 0.02
N ALA A 132 -7.40 15.79 0.39
CA ALA A 132 -8.81 16.16 0.23
C ALA A 132 -9.27 17.27 1.19
N GLY A 133 -8.63 17.43 2.36
CA GLY A 133 -8.88 18.48 3.32
C GLY A 133 -10.37 18.72 3.58
N ARG A 134 -10.83 19.97 3.55
CA ARG A 134 -12.24 20.34 3.76
C ARG A 134 -13.19 19.89 2.64
N GLY A 135 -12.68 19.39 1.52
CA GLY A 135 -13.45 18.81 0.43
C GLY A 135 -12.86 19.10 -0.94
N VAL A 136 -12.81 18.09 -1.79
CA VAL A 136 -12.42 18.15 -3.21
C VAL A 136 -13.29 17.16 -3.98
N THR A 137 -13.52 17.44 -5.25
CA THR A 137 -14.06 16.45 -6.19
C THR A 137 -13.02 16.15 -7.26
N HIS A 138 -12.94 14.88 -7.66
CA HIS A 138 -12.04 14.48 -8.73
C HIS A 138 -12.62 13.35 -9.57
N SER A 139 -11.96 13.07 -10.68
CA SER A 139 -12.21 11.94 -11.56
C SER A 139 -10.90 11.31 -12.01
N GLU A 140 -10.90 10.00 -12.21
CA GLU A 140 -9.72 9.22 -12.61
C GLU A 140 -10.10 8.26 -13.72
N PHE A 141 -9.41 8.33 -14.88
CA PHE A 141 -9.70 7.51 -16.05
C PHE A 141 -8.43 6.89 -16.62
N ASN A 142 -8.56 5.68 -17.17
CA ASN A 142 -7.58 5.11 -18.07
C ASN A 142 -7.76 5.78 -19.45
N PRO A 143 -6.81 6.62 -19.92
CA PRO A 143 -6.94 7.33 -21.18
C PRO A 143 -6.66 6.45 -22.41
N SER A 144 -6.04 5.26 -22.24
CA SER A 144 -5.80 4.31 -23.32
C SER A 144 -7.11 3.78 -23.88
N ARG A 145 -7.14 3.55 -25.18
CA ARG A 145 -8.29 2.92 -25.87
C ARG A 145 -8.11 1.42 -26.04
N THR A 146 -6.93 0.89 -25.76
CA THR A 146 -6.55 -0.50 -26.05
C THR A 146 -6.03 -1.26 -24.86
N ASP A 147 -5.35 -0.57 -23.92
CA ASP A 147 -4.59 -1.21 -22.85
C ASP A 147 -5.23 -0.93 -21.50
N ALA A 148 -5.31 -1.95 -20.66
CA ALA A 148 -5.76 -1.79 -19.28
C ALA A 148 -4.72 -1.00 -18.45
N GLY A 149 -5.20 -0.14 -17.56
CA GLY A 149 -4.40 0.49 -16.52
C GLY A 149 -4.34 -0.41 -15.27
N HIS A 150 -3.19 -0.42 -14.58
CA HIS A 150 -3.01 -1.11 -13.31
C HIS A 150 -2.34 -0.17 -12.32
N LEU A 151 -2.95 0.01 -11.17
CA LEU A 151 -2.45 0.93 -10.13
C LEU A 151 -2.80 0.44 -8.72
N LEU A 152 -2.10 0.98 -7.74
CA LEU A 152 -2.52 0.93 -6.35
C LEU A 152 -3.16 2.27 -5.98
N GLN A 153 -4.41 2.23 -5.52
CA GLN A 153 -5.10 3.37 -4.92
C GLN A 153 -4.94 3.30 -3.41
N ILE A 154 -4.34 4.32 -2.80
CA ILE A 154 -3.93 4.28 -1.39
C ILE A 154 -4.48 5.50 -0.67
N TRP A 155 -5.09 5.27 0.51
CA TRP A 155 -5.65 6.33 1.35
C TRP A 155 -5.05 6.27 2.74
N ILE A 156 -4.61 7.44 3.22
CA ILE A 156 -4.07 7.64 4.57
C ILE A 156 -4.90 8.72 5.26
N GLN A 157 -5.25 8.51 6.52
CA GLN A 157 -5.93 9.51 7.32
C GLN A 157 -4.97 10.67 7.63
N PRO A 158 -5.33 11.93 7.40
CA PRO A 158 -4.49 13.06 7.75
C PRO A 158 -4.39 13.22 9.27
N ARG A 159 -3.31 13.84 9.74
CA ARG A 159 -3.13 14.16 11.17
C ARG A 159 -4.18 15.14 11.70
N GLN A 160 -4.69 16.00 10.83
CA GLN A 160 -5.68 17.01 11.17
C GLN A 160 -6.78 17.05 10.10
N ARG A 161 -8.03 17.22 10.53
CA ARG A 161 -9.18 17.41 9.65
C ARG A 161 -9.35 18.88 9.25
N GLY A 162 -10.10 19.11 8.16
CA GLY A 162 -10.49 20.44 7.72
C GLY A 162 -9.36 21.27 7.14
N LEU A 163 -8.25 20.64 6.73
CA LEU A 163 -7.14 21.29 6.05
C LEU A 163 -7.57 21.88 4.69
N GLU A 164 -6.79 22.80 4.16
CA GLU A 164 -6.95 23.23 2.76
C GLU A 164 -6.69 22.04 1.85
N PRO A 165 -7.52 21.82 0.82
CA PRO A 165 -7.24 20.82 -0.21
C PRO A 165 -5.96 21.17 -0.96
N GLY A 166 -5.21 20.13 -1.33
CA GLY A 166 -3.93 20.28 -2.03
C GLY A 166 -3.68 19.15 -3.03
N TYR A 167 -2.71 19.38 -3.89
CA TYR A 167 -2.29 18.42 -4.90
C TYR A 167 -0.78 18.49 -5.07
N THR A 168 -0.12 17.36 -5.05
CA THR A 168 1.31 17.23 -5.31
C THR A 168 1.60 16.00 -6.16
N GLU A 169 2.76 15.96 -6.81
CA GLU A 169 3.21 14.84 -7.62
C GLU A 169 4.62 14.43 -7.20
N TRP A 170 4.91 13.17 -7.36
CA TRP A 170 6.27 12.66 -7.33
C TRP A 170 6.59 11.96 -8.66
N HIS A 171 7.73 12.32 -9.23
CA HIS A 171 8.21 11.73 -10.47
C HIS A 171 9.59 11.13 -10.25
N PRO A 172 9.83 9.87 -10.70
CA PRO A 172 11.15 9.29 -10.60
C PRO A 172 12.17 10.12 -11.39
N GLN A 173 13.34 10.32 -10.80
CA GLN A 173 14.50 10.92 -11.44
C GLN A 173 15.43 9.78 -11.92
N PRO A 174 16.39 10.02 -12.84
CA PRO A 174 17.27 8.97 -13.34
C PRO A 174 18.02 8.19 -12.25
N GLU A 175 18.44 8.84 -11.17
CA GLU A 175 19.07 8.20 -10.01
C GLU A 175 18.16 7.22 -9.26
N HIS A 176 16.85 7.41 -9.37
CA HIS A 176 15.87 6.52 -8.75
C HIS A 176 15.70 5.19 -9.49
N ASP A 177 16.13 5.10 -10.76
CA ASP A 177 15.93 3.87 -11.56
C ASP A 177 16.76 2.70 -11.04
N THR A 178 17.91 2.99 -10.44
CA THR A 178 18.83 1.98 -9.87
C THR A 178 18.76 1.89 -8.35
N ALA A 179 18.04 2.80 -7.69
CA ALA A 179 17.95 2.81 -6.23
C ALA A 179 16.94 1.75 -5.72
N ALA A 180 17.44 0.85 -4.88
CA ALA A 180 16.65 -0.23 -4.26
C ALA A 180 15.50 0.29 -3.37
N LYS A 181 15.70 1.43 -2.71
CA LYS A 181 14.72 2.10 -1.84
C LYS A 181 14.76 3.60 -2.07
N VAL A 182 13.59 4.19 -2.34
CA VAL A 182 13.44 5.64 -2.58
C VAL A 182 12.30 6.16 -1.73
N LEU A 183 12.55 7.24 -0.96
CA LEU A 183 11.50 7.97 -0.26
C LEU A 183 10.66 8.74 -1.29
N VAL A 184 9.37 8.40 -1.39
CA VAL A 184 8.48 8.96 -2.42
C VAL A 184 7.45 9.92 -1.86
N ILE A 185 7.07 9.75 -0.57
CA ILE A 185 6.16 10.63 0.17
C ILE A 185 6.68 10.77 1.60
N SER A 186 6.69 12.00 2.13
CA SER A 186 7.08 12.30 3.51
C SER A 186 6.33 13.52 4.06
N PRO A 187 6.34 13.77 5.38
CA PRO A 187 5.68 14.94 5.98
C PRO A 187 6.28 16.29 5.55
N ASP A 188 7.54 16.30 5.20
CA ASP A 188 8.35 17.51 4.97
C ASP A 188 8.89 17.64 3.54
N GLY A 189 8.60 16.68 2.66
CA GLY A 189 9.05 16.69 1.26
C GLY A 189 10.56 16.50 1.10
N ARG A 190 11.25 15.98 2.13
CA ARG A 190 12.71 15.73 2.03
C ARG A 190 13.04 14.75 0.93
N ASP A 191 14.25 14.82 0.44
CA ASP A 191 14.78 13.99 -0.66
C ASP A 191 13.93 14.09 -1.95
N GLY A 192 13.20 15.21 -2.14
CA GLY A 192 12.33 15.42 -3.29
C GLY A 192 11.03 14.62 -3.26
N SER A 193 10.64 14.06 -2.12
CA SER A 193 9.39 13.33 -1.95
C SER A 193 8.16 14.26 -2.00
N ALA A 194 7.00 13.72 -2.37
CA ALA A 194 5.73 14.45 -2.24
C ALA A 194 5.37 14.67 -0.77
N THR A 195 4.72 15.80 -0.45
CA THR A 195 4.38 16.15 0.93
C THR A 195 3.00 15.64 1.31
N ILE A 196 2.90 14.97 2.48
CA ILE A 196 1.67 14.44 3.06
C ILE A 196 1.37 15.11 4.42
N HIS A 197 0.09 15.31 4.75
CA HIS A 197 -0.33 15.86 6.04
C HIS A 197 -0.49 14.77 7.13
N GLN A 198 0.46 13.83 7.17
CA GLN A 198 0.55 12.80 8.19
C GLN A 198 2.01 12.52 8.52
N ASP A 199 2.30 12.05 9.73
CA ASP A 199 3.62 11.52 10.10
C ASP A 199 3.77 10.11 9.51
N ALA A 200 4.08 10.08 8.22
CA ALA A 200 4.22 8.88 7.40
C ALA A 200 5.35 9.06 6.39
N ASP A 201 6.28 8.11 6.39
CA ASP A 201 7.31 7.98 5.37
C ASP A 201 6.96 6.81 4.45
N ILE A 202 6.86 7.06 3.16
CA ILE A 202 6.46 6.03 2.20
C ILE A 202 7.61 5.85 1.21
N TYR A 203 8.04 4.60 1.05
CA TYR A 203 9.15 4.23 0.21
C TYR A 203 8.70 3.32 -0.93
N ARG A 204 9.16 3.62 -2.14
CA ARG A 204 9.18 2.65 -3.23
C ARG A 204 10.38 1.74 -3.05
N ILE A 205 10.15 0.43 -3.15
CA ILE A 205 11.18 -0.61 -3.12
C ILE A 205 11.21 -1.26 -4.50
N ARG A 206 12.39 -1.34 -5.12
CA ARG A 206 12.64 -2.11 -6.35
C ARG A 206 13.91 -2.91 -6.18
N LEU A 207 13.80 -4.23 -6.30
CA LEU A 207 14.92 -5.15 -6.07
C LEU A 207 15.07 -6.10 -7.25
N ALA A 208 16.31 -6.30 -7.69
CA ALA A 208 16.69 -7.39 -8.56
C ALA A 208 16.75 -8.72 -7.77
N PRO A 209 16.67 -9.89 -8.43
CA PRO A 209 16.81 -11.17 -7.75
C PRO A 209 18.15 -11.26 -7.00
N GLY A 210 18.10 -11.64 -5.72
CA GLY A 210 19.25 -11.71 -4.81
C GLY A 210 19.65 -10.37 -4.18
N GLU A 211 19.04 -9.26 -4.58
CA GLU A 211 19.28 -7.96 -3.97
C GLU A 211 18.53 -7.82 -2.65
N SER A 212 19.14 -7.11 -1.70
CA SER A 212 18.57 -6.86 -0.37
C SER A 212 18.63 -5.38 -0.02
N VAL A 213 17.62 -4.94 0.75
CA VAL A 213 17.58 -3.60 1.35
C VAL A 213 17.08 -3.69 2.78
N THR A 214 17.52 -2.76 3.62
CA THR A 214 17.09 -2.69 5.02
C THR A 214 16.31 -1.42 5.29
N HIS A 215 15.40 -1.53 6.29
CA HIS A 215 14.69 -0.39 6.86
C HIS A 215 14.64 -0.50 8.38
N GLU A 216 15.15 0.51 9.09
CA GLU A 216 15.09 0.59 10.54
C GLU A 216 13.74 1.16 10.98
N LEU A 217 12.92 0.33 11.62
CA LEU A 217 11.67 0.77 12.23
C LEU A 217 11.90 1.17 13.68
N ARG A 218 11.65 2.45 13.99
CA ARG A 218 11.84 2.99 15.34
C ARG A 218 10.71 2.57 16.28
N GLY A 219 10.98 2.57 17.57
CA GLY A 219 9.96 2.34 18.59
C GLY A 219 8.79 3.32 18.49
N GLY A 220 7.57 2.80 18.66
CA GLY A 220 6.33 3.56 18.53
C GLY A 220 5.77 3.68 17.10
N ARG A 221 6.54 3.32 16.09
CA ARG A 221 6.10 3.29 14.69
C ARG A 221 5.61 1.91 14.26
N GLY A 222 4.86 1.87 13.17
CA GLY A 222 4.43 0.62 12.52
C GLY A 222 4.82 0.62 11.06
N ALA A 223 5.22 -0.54 10.54
CA ALA A 223 5.50 -0.73 9.13
C ALA A 223 4.42 -1.57 8.47
N TRP A 224 4.01 -1.17 7.27
CA TRP A 224 3.24 -1.98 6.33
C TRP A 224 4.04 -2.10 5.03
N LEU A 225 4.22 -3.33 4.55
CA LEU A 225 4.81 -3.62 3.24
C LEU A 225 3.75 -4.21 2.32
N GLN A 226 3.51 -3.59 1.17
CA GLN A 226 2.60 -4.07 0.12
C GLN A 226 3.40 -4.52 -1.09
N ILE A 227 3.29 -5.78 -1.48
CA ILE A 227 3.97 -6.31 -2.68
C ILE A 227 3.13 -5.98 -3.91
N ALA A 228 3.64 -5.10 -4.75
CA ALA A 228 3.02 -4.72 -6.02
C ALA A 228 3.33 -5.72 -7.14
N GLY A 229 4.51 -6.32 -7.10
CA GLY A 229 4.94 -7.34 -8.07
C GLY A 229 6.15 -8.12 -7.60
N GLY A 230 6.29 -9.36 -8.05
CA GLY A 230 7.45 -10.21 -7.76
C GLY A 230 7.32 -11.03 -6.48
N GLU A 231 8.47 -11.28 -5.85
CA GLU A 231 8.57 -12.15 -4.67
C GLU A 231 9.80 -11.78 -3.85
N LEU A 232 9.61 -11.59 -2.54
CA LEU A 232 10.71 -11.33 -1.60
C LEU A 232 10.51 -12.07 -0.28
N ASP A 233 11.59 -12.16 0.48
CA ASP A 233 11.63 -12.53 1.88
C ASP A 233 11.70 -11.27 2.75
N LEU A 234 10.85 -11.19 3.76
CA LEU A 234 10.89 -10.17 4.80
C LEU A 234 11.23 -10.83 6.14
N ASN A 235 12.46 -10.71 6.61
CA ASN A 235 12.94 -11.30 7.86
C ASN A 235 12.60 -12.81 7.98
N GLY A 236 12.73 -13.59 6.90
CA GLY A 236 12.38 -15.02 6.83
C GLY A 236 10.94 -15.32 6.41
N ALA A 237 10.08 -14.31 6.27
CA ALA A 237 8.71 -14.47 5.79
C ALA A 237 8.63 -14.25 4.28
N ARG A 238 8.24 -15.28 3.52
CA ARG A 238 8.06 -15.20 2.07
C ARG A 238 6.77 -14.47 1.71
N LEU A 239 6.89 -13.45 0.86
CA LEU A 239 5.80 -12.64 0.34
C LEU A 239 5.81 -12.65 -1.19
N THR A 240 4.64 -12.66 -1.80
CA THR A 240 4.42 -12.67 -3.25
C THR A 240 3.50 -11.52 -3.67
N THR A 241 3.39 -11.28 -4.97
CA THR A 241 2.51 -10.25 -5.55
C THR A 241 1.13 -10.22 -4.88
N GLY A 242 0.74 -9.05 -4.40
CA GLY A 242 -0.54 -8.80 -3.73
C GLY A 242 -0.55 -9.08 -2.23
N ASP A 243 0.45 -9.78 -1.68
CA ASP A 243 0.58 -9.95 -0.22
C ASP A 243 0.89 -8.61 0.45
N GLY A 244 0.36 -8.43 1.66
CA GLY A 244 0.73 -7.39 2.59
C GLY A 244 1.38 -7.97 3.84
N ALA A 245 2.28 -7.23 4.48
CA ALA A 245 2.86 -7.60 5.76
C ALA A 245 2.97 -6.39 6.68
N SER A 246 2.70 -6.57 7.96
CA SER A 246 2.79 -5.50 8.95
C SER A 246 3.54 -5.92 10.20
N THR A 247 4.15 -4.93 10.86
CA THR A 247 4.74 -5.08 12.18
C THR A 247 4.68 -3.76 12.96
N GLU A 248 4.58 -3.87 14.28
CA GLU A 248 4.75 -2.76 15.23
C GLU A 248 5.96 -2.98 16.14
N SER A 249 6.74 -4.03 15.87
CA SER A 249 7.99 -4.31 16.57
C SER A 249 9.11 -3.42 16.02
N ALA A 250 9.73 -2.61 16.89
CA ALA A 250 10.92 -1.87 16.52
C ALA A 250 12.06 -2.85 16.15
N GLY A 251 12.88 -2.46 15.17
CA GLY A 251 14.00 -3.27 14.70
C GLY A 251 14.28 -3.07 13.22
N VAL A 252 15.09 -3.95 12.65
CA VAL A 252 15.50 -3.87 11.24
C VAL A 252 14.65 -4.80 10.39
N LEU A 253 13.92 -4.23 9.43
CA LEU A 253 13.30 -4.95 8.34
C LEU A 253 14.36 -5.26 7.29
N ILE A 254 14.49 -6.52 6.94
CA ILE A 254 15.41 -6.98 5.87
C ILE A 254 14.54 -7.54 4.77
N LEU A 255 14.60 -6.92 3.59
CA LEU A 255 13.87 -7.31 2.40
C LEU A 255 14.88 -7.89 1.40
N THR A 256 14.70 -9.15 1.03
CA THR A 256 15.58 -9.83 0.05
C THR A 256 14.74 -10.40 -1.07
N ALA A 257 14.94 -9.93 -2.29
CA ALA A 257 14.17 -10.38 -3.44
C ALA A 257 14.63 -11.75 -3.97
N SER A 258 13.71 -12.67 -4.21
CA SER A 258 13.95 -13.92 -4.94
C SER A 258 13.62 -13.83 -6.44
N LYS A 259 12.77 -12.86 -6.81
CA LYS A 259 12.43 -12.47 -8.19
C LYS A 259 12.50 -10.95 -8.33
N PRO A 260 12.50 -10.40 -9.57
CA PRO A 260 12.35 -8.95 -9.73
C PRO A 260 11.13 -8.49 -8.96
N THR A 261 11.31 -7.58 -8.01
CA THR A 261 10.26 -7.22 -7.05
C THR A 261 10.05 -5.72 -7.00
N GLU A 262 8.79 -5.31 -6.97
CA GLU A 262 8.36 -3.96 -6.67
C GLU A 262 7.38 -3.98 -5.49
N ALA A 263 7.61 -3.11 -4.51
CA ALA A 263 6.79 -3.00 -3.31
C ALA A 263 6.73 -1.55 -2.80
N ILE A 264 5.71 -1.26 -2.00
CA ILE A 264 5.57 0.00 -1.27
C ILE A 264 5.68 -0.30 0.23
N LEU A 265 6.62 0.37 0.88
CA LEU A 265 6.83 0.30 2.33
C LEU A 265 6.32 1.59 2.97
N PHE A 266 5.44 1.45 3.94
CA PHE A 266 4.89 2.52 4.77
C PHE A 266 5.51 2.43 6.16
N ASP A 267 6.11 3.51 6.63
CA ASP A 267 6.58 3.71 8.00
C ASP A 267 5.68 4.79 8.64
N LEU A 268 4.85 4.38 9.59
CA LEU A 268 3.72 5.15 10.12
C LEU A 268 3.88 5.41 11.62
N ALA A 269 3.51 6.63 12.06
CA ALA A 269 3.43 6.98 13.48
C ALA A 269 2.29 6.24 14.22
#